data_a5128dc08b79f556c2d682fd5e54f7cc
#
_entry.id   a5128dc08b79f556c2d682fd5e54f7cc
#
_cell.length_a   1.000
_cell.length_b   1.000
_cell.length_c   1.000
_cell.angle_alpha   90.00
_cell.angle_beta   90.00
_cell.angle_gamma   90.00
#
_symmetry.space_group_name_H-M   'P 1'
#
loop_
_entity.id
_entity.type
_entity.pdbx_description
1 polymer ?
#
loop_
_entity_poly.entity_id
_entity_poly.type
_entity_poly.pdbx_seq_one_letter_code
_entity_poly.pdbx_strand_id
1 'polypeptide(L)'
;VKSGAYPNHARAYENVKSIPHYLKRVGYRVALAGKTHIDPKPVYPFEYIDEFAEPEDEDVPVIDGWRYPKVRNMLRESSEKKKPFCLFLCSNEPHSPYTKGDPAPYKETKLSPQQFNFHRQSYAKYLAEISYFDGQVGEVIRMLEEQGLRENTLLIAATEQGSGFPFGKWTCYEMGVASGMIASWPGNIEAGSETDAIVEYTDIVPTFLDAAGAPIPEVLDGLTLLPLLRGETNRHSQYSYSLQTTRGVNGYKAPFGVRSVVGGEYRYIRNLFPENEFSIPVSRNLMKETALLDETEKARAARYLNRPPEELYHVIKDPYCQENLIDKPALQETKNRLADALSNWMDEQGDTGRDVELDAHGRQANWYKRN
;
A
#
# COMPACT_ATOMS: atom_id res chain seq x y z
N VAL A 1 -6.63 4.71 -13.49
CA VAL A 1 -7.34 4.16 -14.65
C VAL A 1 -6.42 4.08 -15.84
N LYS A 2 -5.58 5.10 -16.05
CA LYS A 2 -4.62 5.30 -17.16
C LYS A 2 -3.74 4.08 -17.49
N SER A 3 -3.28 3.33 -16.49
CA SER A 3 -2.48 2.12 -16.71
C SER A 3 -3.29 0.85 -17.02
N GLY A 4 -4.60 0.87 -16.84
CA GLY A 4 -5.49 -0.28 -16.95
C GLY A 4 -5.56 -1.16 -15.69
N ALA A 5 -4.66 -1.00 -14.73
CA ALA A 5 -4.57 -1.83 -13.52
C ALA A 5 -5.34 -1.24 -12.32
N TYR A 6 -6.49 -0.63 -12.56
CA TYR A 6 -7.27 0.04 -11.51
C TYR A 6 -8.20 -0.88 -10.69
N PRO A 7 -8.80 -1.97 -11.22
CA PRO A 7 -9.47 -2.94 -10.36
C PRO A 7 -8.46 -3.90 -9.72
N ASN A 8 -8.80 -4.46 -8.58
CA ASN A 8 -8.00 -5.53 -8.00
C ASN A 8 -7.96 -6.76 -8.94
N HIS A 9 -6.82 -7.46 -9.02
CA HIS A 9 -6.55 -8.54 -9.98
C HIS A 9 -6.71 -8.11 -11.44
N ALA A 10 -6.38 -6.86 -11.76
CA ALA A 10 -6.43 -6.35 -13.12
C ALA A 10 -5.14 -6.62 -13.90
N ARG A 11 -5.22 -6.35 -15.20
CA ARG A 11 -4.08 -6.38 -16.12
C ARG A 11 -3.72 -4.97 -16.52
N ALA A 12 -2.44 -4.61 -16.44
CA ALA A 12 -1.95 -3.38 -17.08
C ALA A 12 -2.10 -3.46 -18.60
N TYR A 13 -2.18 -2.31 -19.25
CA TYR A 13 -2.09 -2.26 -20.72
C TYR A 13 -0.70 -2.72 -21.19
N GLU A 14 -0.62 -3.36 -22.34
CA GLU A 14 0.62 -3.95 -22.87
C GLU A 14 1.71 -2.91 -23.21
N ASN A 15 1.31 -1.67 -23.45
CA ASN A 15 2.22 -0.55 -23.73
C ASN A 15 2.80 0.11 -22.48
N VAL A 16 2.32 -0.26 -21.28
CA VAL A 16 2.85 0.27 -20.00
C VAL A 16 4.29 -0.21 -19.79
N LYS A 17 5.15 0.69 -19.37
CA LYS A 17 6.53 0.39 -18.98
C LYS A 17 6.64 0.37 -17.46
N SER A 18 7.15 -0.73 -16.92
CA SER A 18 7.45 -0.89 -15.49
C SER A 18 8.95 -0.64 -15.22
N ILE A 19 9.32 -0.57 -13.95
CA ILE A 19 10.69 -0.26 -13.51
C ILE A 19 11.78 -1.13 -14.16
N PRO A 20 11.59 -2.45 -14.42
CA PRO A 20 12.58 -3.24 -15.13
C PRO A 20 12.91 -2.73 -16.54
N HIS A 21 11.96 -2.12 -17.23
CA HIS A 21 12.21 -1.56 -18.56
C HIS A 21 13.18 -0.38 -18.55
N TYR A 22 13.17 0.39 -17.47
CA TYR A 22 14.02 1.56 -17.32
C TYR A 22 15.40 1.19 -16.75
N LEU A 23 15.43 0.54 -15.59
CA LEU A 23 16.68 0.25 -14.89
C LEU A 23 17.60 -0.75 -15.61
N LYS A 24 17.03 -1.74 -16.33
CA LYS A 24 17.84 -2.65 -17.14
C LYS A 24 18.63 -1.93 -18.26
N ARG A 25 18.11 -0.82 -18.78
CA ARG A 25 18.81 -0.01 -19.80
C ARG A 25 20.06 0.68 -19.27
N VAL A 26 20.14 0.93 -17.97
CA VAL A 26 21.30 1.51 -17.28
C VAL A 26 22.10 0.46 -16.53
N GLY A 27 21.95 -0.82 -16.90
CA GLY A 27 22.80 -1.91 -16.44
C GLY A 27 22.39 -2.61 -15.15
N TYR A 28 21.26 -2.23 -14.54
CA TYR A 28 20.80 -2.87 -13.30
C TYR A 28 20.29 -4.30 -13.54
N ARG A 29 20.55 -5.16 -12.57
CA ARG A 29 19.79 -6.40 -12.37
C ARG A 29 18.50 -6.05 -11.64
N VAL A 30 17.34 -6.40 -12.18
CA VAL A 30 16.05 -6.02 -11.59
C VAL A 30 15.24 -7.26 -11.30
N ALA A 31 15.11 -7.58 -10.00
CA ALA A 31 14.50 -8.81 -9.52
C ALA A 31 13.28 -8.55 -8.64
N LEU A 32 12.39 -9.55 -8.58
CA LEU A 32 11.27 -9.62 -7.68
C LEU A 32 11.25 -10.99 -7.02
N ALA A 33 11.26 -11.02 -5.69
CA ALA A 33 11.13 -12.22 -4.88
C ALA A 33 9.86 -12.15 -4.03
N GLY A 34 9.18 -13.25 -3.88
CA GLY A 34 8.02 -13.37 -3.02
C GLY A 34 6.68 -13.14 -3.70
N LYS A 35 5.74 -12.59 -2.94
CA LYS A 35 4.36 -12.38 -3.40
C LYS A 35 4.30 -11.52 -4.67
N THR A 36 3.49 -11.94 -5.65
CA THR A 36 3.27 -11.18 -6.87
C THR A 36 1.82 -11.27 -7.32
N HIS A 37 1.21 -10.10 -7.60
CA HIS A 37 -0.13 -9.96 -8.16
C HIS A 37 -0.12 -9.00 -9.35
N ILE A 38 0.90 -9.08 -10.19
CA ILE A 38 1.11 -8.22 -11.36
C ILE A 38 0.93 -9.01 -12.66
N ASP A 39 0.22 -8.44 -13.63
CA ASP A 39 -0.08 -9.06 -14.91
C ASP A 39 -0.26 -7.98 -16.01
N PRO A 40 0.12 -8.21 -17.26
CA PRO A 40 0.75 -9.41 -17.82
C PRO A 40 2.28 -9.42 -17.60
N LYS A 41 2.87 -10.59 -17.52
CA LYS A 41 4.33 -10.75 -17.31
C LYS A 41 5.22 -9.95 -18.29
N PRO A 42 4.90 -9.80 -19.60
CA PRO A 42 5.73 -8.97 -20.49
C PRO A 42 5.82 -7.49 -20.10
N VAL A 43 4.80 -6.96 -19.41
CA VAL A 43 4.82 -5.59 -18.84
C VAL A 43 5.71 -5.50 -17.61
N TYR A 44 5.94 -6.61 -16.94
CA TYR A 44 6.71 -6.71 -15.71
C TYR A 44 7.88 -7.69 -15.86
N PRO A 45 8.86 -7.41 -16.72
CA PRO A 45 9.95 -8.34 -17.03
C PRO A 45 11.02 -8.39 -15.93
N PHE A 46 10.61 -8.67 -14.69
CA PHE A 46 11.50 -8.93 -13.58
C PHE A 46 12.26 -10.24 -13.77
N GLU A 47 13.39 -10.38 -13.14
CA GLU A 47 13.95 -11.67 -12.77
C GLU A 47 13.13 -12.16 -11.55
N TYR A 48 12.27 -13.16 -11.75
CA TYR A 48 11.45 -13.71 -10.68
C TYR A 48 12.25 -14.73 -9.89
N ILE A 49 12.39 -14.48 -8.59
CA ILE A 49 13.11 -15.35 -7.65
C ILE A 49 12.04 -16.06 -6.80
N ASP A 50 11.97 -17.37 -6.92
CA ASP A 50 11.10 -18.21 -6.09
C ASP A 50 11.79 -18.49 -4.76
N GLU A 51 11.55 -17.63 -3.76
CA GLU A 51 12.26 -17.61 -2.48
C GLU A 51 11.48 -18.24 -1.32
N PHE A 52 10.15 -18.37 -1.44
CA PHE A 52 9.29 -18.79 -0.34
C PHE A 52 9.01 -20.31 -0.32
N ALA A 53 9.81 -21.12 -1.01
CA ALA A 53 9.78 -22.56 -0.83
C ALA A 53 10.26 -22.92 0.59
N GLU A 54 9.61 -23.88 1.22
CA GLU A 54 10.03 -24.43 2.52
C GLU A 54 11.52 -24.81 2.48
N PRO A 55 12.31 -24.49 3.49
CA PRO A 55 13.74 -24.71 3.46
C PRO A 55 14.06 -26.22 3.46
N GLU A 56 14.70 -26.70 2.39
CA GLU A 56 15.23 -28.06 2.31
C GLU A 56 16.60 -28.21 2.99
N ASP A 57 17.23 -27.11 3.41
CA ASP A 57 18.60 -27.11 3.91
C ASP A 57 18.65 -26.73 5.40
N GLU A 58 19.05 -27.68 6.24
CA GLU A 58 19.07 -27.54 7.70
C GLU A 58 20.28 -26.74 8.23
N ASP A 59 21.29 -26.47 7.39
CA ASP A 59 22.59 -25.90 7.82
C ASP A 59 22.63 -24.35 7.87
N VAL A 60 21.59 -23.66 7.44
CA VAL A 60 21.52 -22.20 7.52
C VAL A 60 20.84 -21.78 8.83
N PRO A 61 21.49 -20.96 9.69
CA PRO A 61 20.86 -20.49 10.92
C PRO A 61 19.52 -19.81 10.64
N VAL A 62 18.46 -20.32 11.25
CA VAL A 62 17.13 -19.73 11.18
C VAL A 62 17.03 -18.71 12.28
N ILE A 63 16.94 -17.44 11.93
CA ILE A 63 16.39 -16.45 12.84
C ILE A 63 14.90 -16.38 12.50
N ASP A 64 14.07 -16.92 13.35
CA ASP A 64 12.60 -16.95 13.23
C ASP A 64 12.04 -17.45 11.87
N GLY A 65 12.71 -18.40 11.20
CA GLY A 65 12.20 -19.02 9.99
C GLY A 65 12.49 -18.26 8.68
N TRP A 66 13.25 -17.19 8.70
CA TRP A 66 13.58 -16.44 7.47
C TRP A 66 14.93 -16.86 6.92
N ARG A 67 14.87 -17.57 5.84
CA ARG A 67 16.01 -17.87 5.01
C ARG A 67 15.69 -17.33 3.63
N TYR A 68 16.58 -16.54 3.07
CA TYR A 68 16.47 -16.06 1.71
C TYR A 68 17.68 -16.55 0.88
N PRO A 69 17.88 -17.88 0.72
CA PRO A 69 19.10 -18.41 0.10
C PRO A 69 19.28 -17.94 -1.35
N LYS A 70 18.20 -17.85 -2.11
CA LYS A 70 18.27 -17.39 -3.50
C LYS A 70 18.51 -15.88 -3.59
N VAL A 71 17.89 -15.08 -2.71
CA VAL A 71 18.16 -13.64 -2.60
C VAL A 71 19.59 -13.39 -2.12
N ARG A 72 20.07 -14.12 -1.11
CA ARG A 72 21.48 -14.06 -0.66
C ARG A 72 22.44 -14.34 -1.81
N ASN A 73 22.17 -15.38 -2.58
CA ASN A 73 22.99 -15.72 -3.76
C ASN A 73 22.95 -14.60 -4.81
N MET A 74 21.78 -14.03 -5.08
CA MET A 74 21.61 -12.89 -5.99
C MET A 74 22.43 -11.67 -5.56
N LEU A 75 22.40 -11.33 -4.27
CA LEU A 75 23.16 -10.20 -3.69
C LEU A 75 24.66 -10.48 -3.76
N ARG A 76 25.12 -11.69 -3.40
CA ARG A 76 26.52 -12.11 -3.50
C ARG A 76 27.02 -12.00 -4.94
N GLU A 77 26.31 -12.54 -5.91
CA GLU A 77 26.69 -12.44 -7.31
C GLU A 77 26.74 -10.99 -7.82
N SER A 78 25.83 -10.13 -7.33
CA SER A 78 25.82 -8.71 -7.69
C SER A 78 27.03 -7.98 -7.11
N SER A 79 27.43 -8.29 -5.88
CA SER A 79 28.63 -7.76 -5.24
C SER A 79 29.90 -8.21 -5.99
N GLU A 80 30.09 -9.54 -6.23
CA GLU A 80 31.22 -10.11 -6.91
C GLU A 80 31.42 -9.56 -8.33
N LYS A 81 30.33 -9.40 -9.08
CA LYS A 81 30.33 -8.90 -10.45
C LYS A 81 30.26 -7.37 -10.54
N LYS A 82 30.21 -6.66 -9.40
CA LYS A 82 30.03 -5.20 -9.32
C LYS A 82 28.83 -4.73 -10.16
N LYS A 83 27.76 -5.51 -10.19
CA LYS A 83 26.56 -5.22 -10.96
C LYS A 83 25.50 -4.57 -10.07
N PRO A 84 25.04 -3.35 -10.37
CA PRO A 84 23.98 -2.72 -9.58
C PRO A 84 22.68 -3.53 -9.67
N PHE A 85 21.88 -3.48 -8.61
CA PHE A 85 20.62 -4.22 -8.53
C PHE A 85 19.48 -3.33 -8.03
N CYS A 86 18.27 -3.73 -8.39
CA CYS A 86 17.02 -3.29 -7.80
C CYS A 86 16.22 -4.54 -7.45
N LEU A 87 15.94 -4.74 -6.17
CA LEU A 87 15.26 -5.91 -5.66
C LEU A 87 13.96 -5.50 -4.98
N PHE A 88 12.85 -6.09 -5.43
CA PHE A 88 11.58 -6.07 -4.71
C PHE A 88 11.46 -7.39 -3.94
N LEU A 89 11.46 -7.32 -2.62
CA LEU A 89 11.23 -8.45 -1.74
C LEU A 89 9.86 -8.30 -1.09
N CYS A 90 8.88 -9.01 -1.63
CA CYS A 90 7.47 -8.86 -1.30
C CYS A 90 7.04 -9.92 -0.29
N SER A 91 6.91 -9.52 0.98
CA SER A 91 6.41 -10.38 2.05
C SER A 91 4.92 -10.72 1.85
N ASN A 92 4.48 -11.82 2.44
CA ASN A 92 3.08 -12.15 2.62
C ASN A 92 2.49 -11.51 3.89
N GLU A 93 3.33 -11.13 4.85
CA GLU A 93 2.89 -10.59 6.14
C GLU A 93 2.90 -9.05 6.17
N PRO A 94 1.99 -8.45 6.96
CA PRO A 94 0.86 -9.08 7.65
C PRO A 94 -0.33 -9.30 6.71
N HIS A 95 -0.81 -10.55 6.61
CA HIS A 95 -1.97 -10.91 5.80
C HIS A 95 -2.79 -12.03 6.46
N SER A 96 -4.11 -11.87 6.51
CA SER A 96 -5.00 -12.91 7.06
C SER A 96 -4.90 -14.24 6.28
N PRO A 97 -4.90 -15.39 6.99
CA PRO A 97 -5.01 -15.57 8.44
C PRO A 97 -3.69 -15.22 9.14
N TYR A 98 -3.79 -14.52 10.30
CA TYR A 98 -2.63 -14.11 11.08
C TYR A 98 -2.08 -15.30 11.88
N THR A 99 -0.99 -15.88 11.42
CA THR A 99 -0.43 -17.14 11.97
C THR A 99 1.04 -17.03 12.39
N LYS A 100 1.69 -15.89 12.14
CA LYS A 100 3.11 -15.68 12.41
C LYS A 100 3.33 -14.79 13.63
N GLY A 101 4.49 -14.95 14.27
CA GLY A 101 4.86 -14.20 15.46
C GLY A 101 4.14 -14.64 16.73
N ASP A 102 4.54 -14.06 17.87
CA ASP A 102 3.90 -14.29 19.18
C ASP A 102 2.91 -13.16 19.50
N PRO A 103 1.59 -13.45 19.61
CA PRO A 103 0.59 -12.46 19.96
C PRO A 103 0.56 -12.10 21.45
N ALA A 104 1.27 -12.81 22.32
CA ALA A 104 1.19 -12.63 23.77
C ALA A 104 1.51 -11.20 24.24
N PRO A 105 2.55 -10.50 23.71
CA PRO A 105 2.85 -9.12 24.07
C PRO A 105 1.77 -8.11 23.71
N TYR A 106 0.88 -8.44 22.76
CA TYR A 106 -0.10 -7.52 22.16
C TYR A 106 -1.53 -7.70 22.69
N LYS A 107 -1.78 -8.67 23.56
CA LYS A 107 -3.14 -9.00 24.06
C LYS A 107 -3.84 -7.83 24.75
N GLU A 108 -3.07 -7.00 25.45
CA GLU A 108 -3.56 -5.83 26.21
C GLU A 108 -3.41 -4.51 25.44
N THR A 109 -2.98 -4.56 24.17
CA THR A 109 -2.84 -3.34 23.35
C THR A 109 -4.19 -2.67 23.19
N LYS A 110 -4.21 -1.36 23.41
CA LYS A 110 -5.42 -0.54 23.23
C LYS A 110 -5.86 -0.59 21.77
N LEU A 111 -7.12 -0.95 21.57
CA LEU A 111 -7.73 -0.86 20.25
C LEU A 111 -7.84 0.59 19.79
N SER A 112 -7.59 0.82 18.51
CA SER A 112 -7.83 2.12 17.91
C SER A 112 -9.34 2.39 17.76
N PRO A 113 -9.78 3.67 17.69
CA PRO A 113 -11.20 4.03 17.73
C PRO A 113 -12.10 3.38 16.68
N GLN A 114 -11.57 2.96 15.53
CA GLN A 114 -12.33 2.25 14.50
C GLN A 114 -12.40 0.73 14.72
N GLN A 115 -11.65 0.18 15.68
CA GLN A 115 -11.67 -1.23 16.01
C GLN A 115 -12.88 -1.57 16.88
N PHE A 116 -13.31 -2.83 16.85
CA PHE A 116 -14.41 -3.37 17.65
C PHE A 116 -13.85 -4.37 18.68
N ASN A 117 -14.44 -4.42 19.86
CA ASN A 117 -13.92 -5.22 20.97
C ASN A 117 -13.78 -6.71 20.64
N PHE A 118 -14.66 -7.27 19.83
CA PHE A 118 -14.57 -8.68 19.44
C PHE A 118 -13.37 -8.97 18.50
N HIS A 119 -12.73 -7.95 17.91
CA HIS A 119 -11.50 -8.12 17.13
C HIS A 119 -10.23 -8.23 17.97
N ARG A 120 -10.27 -8.01 19.28
CA ARG A 120 -9.07 -7.91 20.15
C ARG A 120 -8.06 -9.03 19.91
N GLN A 121 -8.52 -10.28 19.88
CA GLN A 121 -7.64 -11.44 19.66
C GLN A 121 -7.01 -11.42 18.25
N SER A 122 -7.79 -11.14 17.22
CA SER A 122 -7.29 -11.07 15.84
C SER A 122 -6.35 -9.87 15.65
N TYR A 123 -6.63 -8.78 16.36
CA TYR A 123 -5.77 -7.61 16.34
C TYR A 123 -4.39 -7.87 16.98
N ALA A 124 -4.34 -8.58 18.10
CA ALA A 124 -3.08 -8.99 18.72
C ALA A 124 -2.24 -9.88 17.78
N LYS A 125 -2.88 -10.80 17.05
CA LYS A 125 -2.21 -11.63 16.04
C LYS A 125 -1.70 -10.80 14.85
N TYR A 126 -2.48 -9.83 14.40
CA TYR A 126 -2.06 -8.90 13.35
C TYR A 126 -0.82 -8.10 13.76
N LEU A 127 -0.77 -7.59 14.99
CA LEU A 127 0.40 -6.88 15.52
C LEU A 127 1.64 -7.80 15.63
N ALA A 128 1.43 -9.07 15.99
CA ALA A 128 2.51 -10.07 15.99
C ALA A 128 3.10 -10.29 14.58
N GLU A 129 2.26 -10.31 13.55
CA GLU A 129 2.76 -10.41 12.17
C GLU A 129 3.46 -9.14 11.68
N ILE A 130 3.09 -7.95 12.18
CA ILE A 130 3.86 -6.72 11.91
C ILE A 130 5.28 -6.88 12.49
N SER A 131 5.43 -7.36 13.72
CA SER A 131 6.75 -7.61 14.31
C SER A 131 7.51 -8.72 13.58
N TYR A 132 6.80 -9.70 13.03
CA TYR A 132 7.40 -10.71 12.19
C TYR A 132 7.95 -10.08 10.90
N PHE A 133 7.19 -9.19 10.24
CA PHE A 133 7.65 -8.44 9.07
C PHE A 133 8.86 -7.54 9.40
N ASP A 134 8.86 -6.86 10.55
CA ASP A 134 10.00 -6.06 11.00
C ASP A 134 11.29 -6.89 11.09
N GLY A 135 11.19 -8.11 11.64
CA GLY A 135 12.31 -9.03 11.65
C GLY A 135 12.79 -9.45 10.25
N GLN A 136 11.88 -9.59 9.26
CA GLN A 136 12.27 -9.82 7.86
C GLN A 136 13.08 -8.64 7.31
N VAL A 137 12.71 -7.40 7.63
CA VAL A 137 13.49 -6.21 7.25
C VAL A 137 14.88 -6.23 7.90
N GLY A 138 14.96 -6.60 9.18
CA GLY A 138 16.24 -6.80 9.89
C GLY A 138 17.14 -7.82 9.20
N GLU A 139 16.58 -8.94 8.73
CA GLU A 139 17.33 -9.95 7.97
C GLU A 139 17.85 -9.39 6.64
N VAL A 140 17.07 -8.59 5.92
CA VAL A 140 17.52 -7.95 4.68
C VAL A 140 18.69 -7.00 4.94
N ILE A 141 18.63 -6.20 6.01
CA ILE A 141 19.73 -5.31 6.41
C ILE A 141 21.00 -6.14 6.67
N ARG A 142 20.89 -7.22 7.44
CA ARG A 142 22.02 -8.11 7.74
C ARG A 142 22.64 -8.73 6.48
N MET A 143 21.79 -9.17 5.53
CA MET A 143 22.29 -9.69 4.24
C MET A 143 23.06 -8.65 3.44
N LEU A 144 22.63 -7.40 3.43
CA LEU A 144 23.33 -6.30 2.76
C LEU A 144 24.67 -5.99 3.43
N GLU A 145 24.72 -6.01 4.76
CA GLU A 145 25.94 -5.81 5.55
C GLU A 145 26.98 -6.93 5.30
N GLU A 146 26.55 -8.19 5.36
CA GLU A 146 27.40 -9.37 5.11
C GLU A 146 28.04 -9.35 3.71
N GLN A 147 27.36 -8.75 2.73
CA GLN A 147 27.84 -8.64 1.35
C GLN A 147 28.59 -7.32 1.06
N GLY A 148 28.75 -6.44 2.06
CA GLY A 148 29.36 -5.12 1.89
C GLY A 148 28.57 -4.19 0.96
N LEU A 149 27.25 -4.36 0.88
CA LEU A 149 26.36 -3.61 -0.01
C LEU A 149 25.59 -2.51 0.71
N ARG A 150 25.52 -2.54 2.06
CA ARG A 150 24.62 -1.69 2.86
C ARG A 150 24.83 -0.20 2.62
N GLU A 151 26.08 0.25 2.59
CA GLU A 151 26.43 1.68 2.46
C GLU A 151 26.04 2.27 1.10
N ASN A 152 25.96 1.45 0.07
CA ASN A 152 25.59 1.87 -1.29
C ASN A 152 24.23 1.35 -1.74
N THR A 153 23.30 1.16 -0.78
CA THR A 153 21.94 0.69 -1.06
C THR A 153 20.91 1.59 -0.41
N LEU A 154 20.06 2.21 -1.24
CA LEU A 154 18.80 2.79 -0.79
C LEU A 154 17.83 1.64 -0.48
N LEU A 155 17.49 1.46 0.80
CA LEU A 155 16.52 0.50 1.28
C LEU A 155 15.23 1.23 1.62
N ILE A 156 14.10 0.76 1.07
CA ILE A 156 12.77 1.23 1.44
C ILE A 156 11.98 0.04 1.98
N ALA A 157 11.56 0.14 3.24
CA ALA A 157 10.57 -0.76 3.84
C ALA A 157 9.21 -0.06 3.84
N ALA A 158 8.20 -0.70 3.25
CA ALA A 158 6.88 -0.10 3.11
C ALA A 158 5.77 -1.14 3.26
N THR A 159 4.62 -0.70 3.80
CA THR A 159 3.40 -1.51 3.82
C THR A 159 2.58 -1.26 2.56
N GLU A 160 1.79 -2.23 2.12
CA GLU A 160 0.98 -2.09 0.88
C GLU A 160 -0.19 -1.12 1.08
N GLN A 161 -0.93 -1.27 2.18
CA GLN A 161 -2.16 -0.55 2.52
C GLN A 161 -2.50 -0.75 4.00
N GLY A 162 -3.65 -0.22 4.44
CA GLY A 162 -4.16 -0.46 5.78
C GLY A 162 -4.61 -1.89 6.06
N SER A 163 -4.90 -2.17 7.33
CA SER A 163 -5.25 -3.50 7.83
C SER A 163 -6.57 -4.05 7.26
N GLY A 164 -6.77 -5.37 7.33
CA GLY A 164 -8.00 -6.05 6.94
C GLY A 164 -9.20 -5.87 7.89
N PHE A 165 -9.11 -4.98 8.88
CA PHE A 165 -10.20 -4.65 9.81
C PHE A 165 -11.14 -3.58 9.24
N PRO A 166 -12.34 -3.37 9.83
CA PRO A 166 -13.25 -2.30 9.41
C PRO A 166 -12.57 -0.93 9.34
N PHE A 167 -12.98 -0.09 8.40
CA PHE A 167 -12.36 1.21 8.04
C PHE A 167 -10.93 1.13 7.48
N GLY A 168 -10.34 -0.06 7.37
CA GLY A 168 -9.05 -0.31 6.76
C GLY A 168 -9.16 -0.67 5.26
N LYS A 169 -8.57 -1.77 4.87
CA LYS A 169 -8.55 -2.29 3.48
C LYS A 169 -9.92 -2.22 2.81
N TRP A 170 -9.97 -1.91 1.52
CA TRP A 170 -11.16 -1.70 0.69
C TRP A 170 -11.90 -0.38 0.95
N THR A 171 -11.27 0.55 1.66
CA THR A 171 -11.81 1.90 1.88
C THR A 171 -10.79 2.96 1.47
N CYS A 172 -11.25 4.22 1.32
CA CYS A 172 -10.37 5.38 1.17
C CYS A 172 -10.32 6.25 2.42
N TYR A 173 -10.69 5.71 3.59
CA TYR A 173 -10.37 6.35 4.88
C TYR A 173 -8.86 6.35 5.11
N GLU A 174 -8.37 7.24 5.98
CA GLU A 174 -6.93 7.32 6.28
C GLU A 174 -6.34 5.96 6.62
N MET A 175 -6.96 5.20 7.52
CA MET A 175 -6.52 3.86 7.91
C MET A 175 -6.61 2.79 6.80
N GLY A 176 -7.24 3.10 5.67
CA GLY A 176 -7.33 2.20 4.52
C GLY A 176 -6.24 2.44 3.49
N VAL A 177 -5.76 3.67 3.39
CA VAL A 177 -4.85 4.10 2.30
C VAL A 177 -3.52 4.65 2.78
N ALA A 178 -3.41 5.12 4.04
CA ALA A 178 -2.13 5.49 4.60
C ALA A 178 -1.25 4.26 4.79
N SER A 179 -0.02 4.33 4.31
CA SER A 179 0.97 3.27 4.37
C SER A 179 2.19 3.73 5.15
N GLY A 180 2.74 2.86 6.02
CA GLY A 180 4.03 3.10 6.63
C GLY A 180 5.14 3.00 5.59
N MET A 181 6.08 3.96 5.58
CA MET A 181 7.26 3.90 4.74
C MET A 181 8.49 4.40 5.52
N ILE A 182 9.56 3.62 5.48
CA ILE A 182 10.85 3.96 6.06
C ILE A 182 11.89 3.83 4.95
N ALA A 183 12.67 4.89 4.73
CA ALA A 183 13.79 4.90 3.80
C ALA A 183 15.10 5.00 4.56
N SER A 184 16.11 4.23 4.16
CA SER A 184 17.43 4.24 4.78
C SER A 184 18.52 4.09 3.73
N TRP A 185 19.44 5.07 3.72
CA TRP A 185 20.63 5.06 2.86
C TRP A 185 21.78 5.74 3.60
N PRO A 186 22.69 4.97 4.20
CA PRO A 186 23.80 5.54 4.96
C PRO A 186 24.59 6.58 4.18
N GLY A 187 24.92 7.70 4.83
CA GLY A 187 25.65 8.79 4.20
C GLY A 187 24.84 9.68 3.23
N ASN A 188 23.60 9.30 2.89
CA ASN A 188 22.72 10.06 1.99
C ASN A 188 21.42 10.52 2.65
N ILE A 189 20.92 9.78 3.63
CA ILE A 189 19.71 10.11 4.41
C ILE A 189 20.12 10.25 5.87
N GLU A 190 19.75 11.34 6.52
CA GLU A 190 20.01 11.57 7.94
C GLU A 190 19.22 10.58 8.79
N ALA A 191 19.94 9.87 9.69
CA ALA A 191 19.33 8.88 10.56
C ALA A 191 18.36 9.56 11.56
N GLY A 192 17.17 8.97 11.72
CA GLY A 192 16.13 9.49 12.61
C GLY A 192 15.39 10.72 12.07
N SER A 193 15.61 11.11 10.81
CA SER A 193 14.81 12.18 10.19
C SER A 193 13.38 11.72 9.93
N GLU A 194 12.42 12.65 10.07
CA GLU A 194 10.99 12.43 9.83
C GLU A 194 10.43 13.54 8.95
N THR A 195 9.36 13.25 8.20
CA THR A 195 8.67 14.24 7.38
C THR A 195 7.17 13.97 7.30
N ASP A 196 6.38 15.05 7.32
CA ASP A 196 4.92 15.04 7.09
C ASP A 196 4.56 15.35 5.63
N ALA A 197 5.54 15.38 4.72
CA ALA A 197 5.30 15.66 3.31
C ALA A 197 4.40 14.57 2.69
N ILE A 198 3.46 15.01 1.86
CA ILE A 198 2.57 14.11 1.12
C ILE A 198 3.37 13.40 0.03
N VAL A 199 3.44 12.08 0.09
CA VAL A 199 4.13 11.21 -0.87
C VAL A 199 3.22 10.09 -1.35
N GLU A 200 3.52 9.51 -2.51
CA GLU A 200 2.73 8.41 -3.10
C GLU A 200 3.64 7.27 -3.58
N TYR A 201 3.09 6.08 -3.77
CA TYR A 201 3.83 4.97 -4.37
C TYR A 201 4.21 5.19 -5.84
N THR A 202 3.53 6.10 -6.53
CA THR A 202 3.92 6.56 -7.86
C THR A 202 5.30 7.21 -7.88
N ASP A 203 5.78 7.72 -6.74
CA ASP A 203 7.08 8.37 -6.56
C ASP A 203 8.26 7.37 -6.48
N ILE A 204 8.00 6.08 -6.23
CA ILE A 204 9.05 5.05 -6.07
C ILE A 204 9.86 4.86 -7.36
N VAL A 205 9.18 4.77 -8.51
CA VAL A 205 9.90 4.55 -9.78
C VAL A 205 10.81 5.72 -10.14
N PRO A 206 10.36 7.00 -10.15
CA PRO A 206 11.24 8.13 -10.38
C PRO A 206 12.37 8.25 -9.33
N THR A 207 12.09 7.92 -8.06
CA THR A 207 13.13 7.91 -7.00
C THR A 207 14.23 6.89 -7.27
N PHE A 208 13.88 5.68 -7.69
CA PHE A 208 14.88 4.65 -8.01
C PHE A 208 15.66 4.98 -9.28
N LEU A 209 15.03 5.61 -10.27
CA LEU A 209 15.72 6.09 -11.47
C LEU A 209 16.71 7.19 -11.13
N ASP A 210 16.32 8.16 -10.31
CA ASP A 210 17.17 9.25 -9.85
C ASP A 210 18.35 8.72 -9.02
N ALA A 211 18.09 7.81 -8.06
CA ALA A 211 19.15 7.15 -7.28
C ALA A 211 20.13 6.37 -8.15
N ALA A 212 19.69 5.85 -9.28
CA ALA A 212 20.51 5.13 -10.25
C ALA A 212 21.22 6.07 -11.25
N GLY A 213 21.02 7.39 -11.18
CA GLY A 213 21.50 8.36 -12.16
C GLY A 213 20.88 8.17 -13.56
N ALA A 214 19.70 7.59 -13.64
CA ALA A 214 18.99 7.34 -14.88
C ALA A 214 18.00 8.47 -15.19
N PRO A 215 17.72 8.76 -16.48
CA PRO A 215 16.71 9.74 -16.85
C PRO A 215 15.32 9.35 -16.31
N ILE A 216 14.59 10.31 -15.76
CA ILE A 216 13.19 10.13 -15.34
C ILE A 216 12.30 10.48 -16.53
N PRO A 217 11.52 9.53 -17.08
CA PRO A 217 10.61 9.79 -18.18
C PRO A 217 9.44 10.71 -17.78
N GLU A 218 9.09 11.67 -18.61
CA GLU A 218 7.96 12.60 -18.38
C GLU A 218 6.59 11.90 -18.30
N VAL A 219 6.49 10.67 -18.79
CA VAL A 219 5.25 9.86 -18.74
C VAL A 219 4.94 9.33 -17.34
N LEU A 220 5.87 9.41 -16.39
CA LEU A 220 5.66 9.03 -15.01
C LEU A 220 4.87 10.11 -14.26
N ASP A 221 3.82 9.73 -13.56
CA ASP A 221 2.97 10.65 -12.81
C ASP A 221 3.63 11.08 -11.48
N GLY A 222 4.55 10.26 -10.92
CA GLY A 222 5.23 10.54 -9.66
C GLY A 222 6.48 11.41 -9.80
N LEU A 223 6.98 11.89 -8.68
CA LEU A 223 8.17 12.72 -8.55
C LEU A 223 9.25 11.99 -7.74
N THR A 224 10.53 12.34 -7.93
CA THR A 224 11.61 11.76 -7.12
C THR A 224 11.54 12.22 -5.67
N LEU A 225 11.63 11.27 -4.74
CA LEU A 225 11.70 11.55 -3.29
C LEU A 225 13.11 11.95 -2.83
N LEU A 226 14.16 11.87 -3.67
CA LEU A 226 15.53 12.08 -3.21
C LEU A 226 15.77 13.46 -2.57
N PRO A 227 15.27 14.58 -3.10
CA PRO A 227 15.42 15.88 -2.44
C PRO A 227 14.79 15.90 -1.02
N LEU A 228 13.62 15.26 -0.87
CA LEU A 228 12.95 15.13 0.42
C LEU A 228 13.76 14.25 1.38
N LEU A 229 14.18 13.07 0.92
CA LEU A 229 14.94 12.10 1.72
C LEU A 229 16.31 12.62 2.15
N ARG A 230 16.92 13.52 1.38
CA ARG A 230 18.20 14.17 1.72
C ARG A 230 18.02 15.43 2.59
N GLY A 231 16.79 15.81 2.94
CA GLY A 231 16.52 17.01 3.71
C GLY A 231 16.75 18.32 2.93
N GLU A 232 16.84 18.28 1.61
CA GLU A 232 16.98 19.46 0.73
C GLU A 232 15.67 20.26 0.62
N THR A 233 14.54 19.62 0.93
CA THR A 233 13.20 20.22 0.99
C THR A 233 12.37 19.52 2.06
N ASN A 234 11.34 20.22 2.56
CA ASN A 234 10.31 19.67 3.45
C ASN A 234 8.94 19.57 2.77
N ARG A 235 8.88 19.78 1.45
CA ARG A 235 7.67 19.70 0.65
C ARG A 235 7.89 18.75 -0.53
N HIS A 236 6.81 18.08 -0.94
CA HIS A 236 6.81 17.20 -2.09
C HIS A 236 5.55 17.39 -2.93
N SER A 237 4.52 16.61 -2.75
CA SER A 237 3.25 16.77 -3.45
C SER A 237 2.26 17.65 -2.68
N GLN A 238 1.41 18.38 -3.41
CA GLN A 238 0.32 19.15 -2.81
C GLN A 238 -0.85 18.24 -2.43
N TYR A 239 -1.06 17.17 -3.21
CA TYR A 239 -2.16 16.23 -3.06
C TYR A 239 -1.65 14.79 -3.19
N SER A 240 -2.37 13.86 -2.55
CA SER A 240 -2.29 12.43 -2.82
C SER A 240 -3.68 11.88 -3.09
N TYR A 241 -3.78 11.04 -4.10
CA TYR A 241 -5.05 10.52 -4.59
C TYR A 241 -5.18 9.03 -4.33
N SER A 242 -6.39 8.59 -4.02
CA SER A 242 -6.66 7.16 -3.82
C SER A 242 -7.98 6.77 -4.46
N LEU A 243 -8.01 5.57 -4.98
CA LEU A 243 -9.23 4.98 -5.50
C LEU A 243 -9.41 3.55 -4.99
N GLN A 244 -10.64 3.17 -4.76
CA GLN A 244 -11.05 1.81 -4.48
C GLN A 244 -12.17 1.42 -5.44
N THR A 245 -11.98 0.36 -6.20
CA THR A 245 -13.00 -0.21 -7.06
C THR A 245 -13.72 -1.35 -6.36
N THR A 246 -14.97 -1.60 -6.76
CA THR A 246 -15.73 -2.77 -6.32
C THR A 246 -15.15 -4.06 -6.88
N ARG A 247 -14.74 -4.03 -8.14
CA ARG A 247 -14.27 -5.22 -8.86
C ARG A 247 -12.96 -5.73 -8.28
N GLY A 248 -12.86 -7.06 -8.16
CA GLY A 248 -11.74 -7.75 -7.54
C GLY A 248 -11.83 -7.86 -6.01
N VAL A 249 -12.82 -7.24 -5.37
CA VAL A 249 -13.13 -7.49 -3.95
C VAL A 249 -14.00 -8.73 -3.86
N ASN A 250 -13.46 -9.82 -3.34
CA ASN A 250 -14.19 -11.07 -3.22
C ASN A 250 -15.47 -10.89 -2.39
N GLY A 251 -16.58 -11.43 -2.91
CA GLY A 251 -17.84 -11.51 -2.18
C GLY A 251 -18.56 -10.17 -1.95
N TYR A 252 -18.24 -9.10 -2.69
CA TYR A 252 -19.08 -7.89 -2.67
C TYR A 252 -20.50 -8.19 -3.14
N LYS A 253 -21.48 -7.41 -2.69
CA LYS A 253 -22.91 -7.60 -3.04
C LYS A 253 -23.42 -6.58 -4.03
N ALA A 254 -23.01 -5.32 -3.88
CA ALA A 254 -23.41 -4.21 -4.73
C ALA A 254 -22.20 -3.31 -5.02
N PRO A 255 -22.18 -2.56 -6.12
CA PRO A 255 -21.14 -1.56 -6.39
C PRO A 255 -21.00 -0.56 -5.25
N PHE A 256 -19.75 -0.19 -4.91
CA PHE A 256 -19.46 0.79 -3.88
C PHE A 256 -18.40 1.82 -4.28
N GLY A 257 -17.59 1.58 -5.27
CA GLY A 257 -16.54 2.48 -5.79
C GLY A 257 -16.28 3.78 -5.01
N VAL A 258 -15.04 4.03 -4.63
CA VAL A 258 -14.68 5.21 -3.82
C VAL A 258 -13.49 5.92 -4.46
N ARG A 259 -13.50 7.26 -4.41
CA ARG A 259 -12.35 8.11 -4.79
C ARG A 259 -12.04 9.06 -3.66
N SER A 260 -10.78 9.36 -3.43
CA SER A 260 -10.40 10.35 -2.42
C SER A 260 -9.15 11.14 -2.80
N VAL A 261 -9.02 12.28 -2.16
CA VAL A 261 -7.83 13.13 -2.19
C VAL A 261 -7.50 13.60 -0.78
N VAL A 262 -6.23 13.58 -0.42
CA VAL A 262 -5.72 14.28 0.75
C VAL A 262 -4.88 15.47 0.28
N GLY A 263 -5.05 16.61 0.95
CA GLY A 263 -4.29 17.83 0.67
C GLY A 263 -4.25 18.72 1.90
N GLY A 264 -3.04 19.06 2.35
CA GLY A 264 -2.82 19.65 3.66
C GLY A 264 -3.28 18.70 4.77
N GLU A 265 -4.11 19.20 5.68
CA GLU A 265 -4.58 18.42 6.84
C GLU A 265 -5.93 17.72 6.61
N TYR A 266 -6.48 17.74 5.38
CA TYR A 266 -7.84 17.27 5.11
C TYR A 266 -7.87 16.20 4.02
N ARG A 267 -8.68 15.16 4.25
CA ARG A 267 -9.07 14.15 3.28
C ARG A 267 -10.52 14.35 2.87
N TYR A 268 -10.74 14.48 1.57
CA TYR A 268 -12.06 14.46 0.95
C TYR A 268 -12.29 13.11 0.29
N ILE A 269 -13.48 12.53 0.50
CA ILE A 269 -13.90 11.22 -0.03
C ILE A 269 -15.19 11.42 -0.84
N ARG A 270 -15.24 10.81 -2.02
CA ARG A 270 -16.42 10.70 -2.87
C ARG A 270 -16.83 9.24 -3.00
N ASN A 271 -18.01 8.90 -2.48
CA ASN A 271 -18.64 7.60 -2.64
C ASN A 271 -19.48 7.57 -3.91
N LEU A 272 -19.15 6.69 -4.86
CA LEU A 272 -19.81 6.68 -6.17
C LEU A 272 -21.21 6.06 -6.15
N PHE A 273 -21.51 5.23 -5.16
CA PHE A 273 -22.79 4.53 -5.00
C PHE A 273 -23.30 4.63 -3.56
N PRO A 274 -23.58 5.84 -3.07
CA PRO A 274 -24.01 6.05 -1.68
C PRO A 274 -25.39 5.44 -1.38
N GLU A 275 -26.17 5.12 -2.40
CA GLU A 275 -27.44 4.41 -2.29
C GLU A 275 -27.29 2.93 -1.90
N ASN A 276 -26.11 2.36 -2.05
CA ASN A 276 -25.83 0.96 -1.75
C ASN A 276 -25.19 0.81 -0.37
N GLU A 277 -25.63 -0.20 0.38
CA GLU A 277 -24.90 -0.63 1.57
C GLU A 277 -23.52 -1.17 1.21
N PHE A 278 -22.49 -0.77 1.96
CA PHE A 278 -21.14 -1.30 1.80
C PHE A 278 -21.06 -2.75 2.28
N SER A 279 -21.30 -3.68 1.37
CA SER A 279 -21.40 -5.11 1.67
C SER A 279 -20.26 -5.93 1.07
N ILE A 280 -19.21 -6.09 1.85
CA ILE A 280 -18.03 -6.95 1.60
C ILE A 280 -17.88 -7.96 2.76
N PRO A 281 -17.01 -8.98 2.68
CA PRO A 281 -16.88 -9.96 3.77
C PRO A 281 -16.63 -9.35 5.14
N VAL A 282 -15.76 -8.34 5.23
CA VAL A 282 -15.44 -7.65 6.51
C VAL A 282 -16.68 -6.98 7.10
N SER A 283 -17.43 -6.22 6.30
CA SER A 283 -18.64 -5.53 6.77
C SER A 283 -19.75 -6.52 7.16
N ARG A 284 -19.91 -7.61 6.41
CA ARG A 284 -20.89 -8.66 6.75
C ARG A 284 -20.52 -9.44 8.01
N ASN A 285 -19.24 -9.65 8.28
CA ASN A 285 -18.82 -10.25 9.54
C ASN A 285 -19.13 -9.32 10.71
N LEU A 286 -18.88 -8.02 10.56
CA LEU A 286 -19.29 -7.01 11.54
C LEU A 286 -20.80 -7.07 11.83
N MET A 287 -21.64 -7.20 10.78
CA MET A 287 -23.09 -7.31 10.94
C MET A 287 -23.54 -8.56 11.70
N LYS A 288 -22.81 -9.68 11.57
CA LYS A 288 -23.11 -10.91 12.33
C LYS A 288 -22.86 -10.76 13.82
N GLU A 289 -21.92 -9.90 14.19
CA GLU A 289 -21.50 -9.66 15.56
C GLU A 289 -22.23 -8.49 16.23
N THR A 290 -23.29 -7.95 15.62
CA THR A 290 -24.05 -6.78 16.14
C THR A 290 -24.57 -6.95 17.54
N ALA A 291 -24.87 -8.20 17.97
CA ALA A 291 -25.32 -8.49 19.33
C ALA A 291 -24.22 -8.26 20.40
N LEU A 292 -22.95 -8.22 19.98
CA LEU A 292 -21.80 -7.96 20.85
C LEU A 292 -21.42 -6.49 20.94
N LEU A 293 -22.06 -5.62 20.14
CA LEU A 293 -21.73 -4.21 20.03
C LEU A 293 -22.47 -3.38 21.07
N ASP A 294 -21.77 -2.44 21.70
CA ASP A 294 -22.41 -1.37 22.46
C ASP A 294 -23.04 -0.32 21.51
N GLU A 295 -23.73 0.67 22.05
CA GLU A 295 -24.43 1.69 21.25
C GLU A 295 -23.46 2.55 20.41
N THR A 296 -22.27 2.84 20.93
CA THR A 296 -21.24 3.59 20.20
C THR A 296 -20.69 2.76 19.05
N GLU A 297 -20.44 1.49 19.28
CA GLU A 297 -19.98 0.55 18.25
C GLU A 297 -21.06 0.32 17.17
N LYS A 298 -22.35 0.24 17.56
CA LYS A 298 -23.47 0.16 16.60
C LYS A 298 -23.55 1.39 15.71
N ALA A 299 -23.45 2.59 16.29
CA ALA A 299 -23.42 3.84 15.51
C ALA A 299 -22.26 3.88 14.52
N ARG A 300 -21.08 3.44 14.94
CA ARG A 300 -19.90 3.33 14.09
C ARG A 300 -20.07 2.29 12.99
N ALA A 301 -20.62 1.13 13.29
CA ALA A 301 -20.95 0.10 12.31
C ALA A 301 -21.94 0.62 11.25
N ALA A 302 -22.99 1.31 11.68
CA ALA A 302 -23.97 1.91 10.78
C ALA A 302 -23.32 2.90 9.80
N ARG A 303 -22.39 3.75 10.28
CA ARG A 303 -21.66 4.69 9.44
C ARG A 303 -20.72 3.96 8.45
N TYR A 304 -20.11 2.87 8.84
CA TYR A 304 -19.26 2.06 7.96
C TYR A 304 -20.04 1.42 6.82
N LEU A 305 -21.26 0.98 7.10
CA LEU A 305 -22.14 0.30 6.15
C LEU A 305 -22.86 1.29 5.22
N ASN A 306 -23.30 2.43 5.76
CA ASN A 306 -24.12 3.42 5.04
C ASN A 306 -23.33 4.71 4.90
N ARG A 307 -22.65 4.88 3.77
CA ARG A 307 -21.76 6.00 3.51
C ARG A 307 -22.51 7.13 2.80
N PRO A 308 -22.32 8.39 3.21
CA PRO A 308 -22.89 9.52 2.48
C PRO A 308 -22.19 9.71 1.13
N PRO A 309 -22.75 10.51 0.20
CA PRO A 309 -22.11 10.79 -1.10
C PRO A 309 -20.71 11.39 -0.98
N GLU A 310 -20.51 12.26 0.01
CA GLU A 310 -19.27 12.98 0.26
C GLU A 310 -18.90 12.96 1.74
N GLU A 311 -17.60 12.90 2.01
CA GLU A 311 -17.07 12.92 3.36
C GLU A 311 -15.82 13.83 3.41
N LEU A 312 -15.63 14.52 4.55
CA LEU A 312 -14.44 15.35 4.81
C LEU A 312 -13.91 15.07 6.21
N TYR A 313 -12.61 14.78 6.32
CA TYR A 313 -11.95 14.45 7.59
C TYR A 313 -10.67 15.26 7.78
N HIS A 314 -10.36 15.62 9.02
CA HIS A 314 -9.11 16.27 9.38
C HIS A 314 -8.10 15.19 9.81
N VAL A 315 -7.25 14.73 8.90
CA VAL A 315 -6.41 13.52 9.08
C VAL A 315 -5.38 13.61 10.21
N ILE A 316 -4.99 14.82 10.64
CA ILE A 316 -4.07 15.00 11.75
C ILE A 316 -4.78 14.92 13.11
N LYS A 317 -5.94 15.59 13.27
CA LYS A 317 -6.71 15.61 14.53
C LYS A 317 -7.59 14.39 14.70
N ASP A 318 -8.03 13.83 13.58
CA ASP A 318 -8.88 12.66 13.50
C ASP A 318 -8.33 11.63 12.48
N PRO A 319 -7.16 11.04 12.76
CA PRO A 319 -6.52 10.07 11.85
C PRO A 319 -7.36 8.80 11.64
N TYR A 320 -8.41 8.62 12.43
CA TYR A 320 -9.32 7.49 12.33
C TYR A 320 -10.63 7.83 11.61
N CYS A 321 -10.76 9.03 11.07
CA CYS A 321 -11.92 9.48 10.30
C CYS A 321 -13.25 9.25 11.06
N GLN A 322 -13.33 9.67 12.33
CA GLN A 322 -14.50 9.45 13.17
C GLN A 322 -15.55 10.54 13.03
N GLU A 323 -15.13 11.80 12.79
CA GLU A 323 -16.03 12.95 12.64
C GLU A 323 -16.07 13.44 11.18
N ASN A 324 -17.18 13.20 10.47
CA ASN A 324 -17.37 13.76 9.13
C ASN A 324 -17.67 15.26 9.21
N LEU A 325 -16.80 16.08 8.65
CA LEU A 325 -16.84 17.54 8.67
C LEU A 325 -17.50 18.15 7.43
N ILE A 326 -18.12 17.35 6.56
CA ILE A 326 -18.60 17.76 5.23
C ILE A 326 -19.57 18.93 5.27
N ASP A 327 -20.40 19.01 6.30
CA ASP A 327 -21.43 20.03 6.48
C ASP A 327 -20.98 21.24 7.30
N LYS A 328 -19.68 21.33 7.68
CA LYS A 328 -19.15 22.46 8.45
C LYS A 328 -19.00 23.68 7.53
N PRO A 329 -19.75 24.80 7.75
CA PRO A 329 -19.70 25.99 6.90
C PRO A 329 -18.29 26.60 6.77
N ALA A 330 -17.52 26.57 7.86
CA ALA A 330 -16.14 27.08 7.87
C ALA A 330 -15.17 26.29 6.98
N LEU A 331 -15.51 25.08 6.54
CA LEU A 331 -14.68 24.21 5.71
C LEU A 331 -15.15 24.11 4.26
N GLN A 332 -16.15 24.88 3.86
CA GLN A 332 -16.72 24.80 2.51
C GLN A 332 -15.71 25.11 1.41
N GLU A 333 -14.83 26.09 1.62
CA GLU A 333 -13.74 26.40 0.68
C GLU A 333 -12.75 25.24 0.58
N THR A 334 -12.34 24.64 1.69
CA THR A 334 -11.48 23.46 1.73
C THR A 334 -12.11 22.27 1.03
N LYS A 335 -13.41 22.02 1.29
CA LYS A 335 -14.17 20.99 0.59
C LYS A 335 -14.13 21.20 -0.92
N ASN A 336 -14.50 22.40 -1.38
CA ASN A 336 -14.56 22.71 -2.82
C ASN A 336 -13.20 22.55 -3.49
N ARG A 337 -12.14 23.07 -2.91
CA ARG A 337 -10.78 22.95 -3.42
C ARG A 337 -10.34 21.48 -3.56
N LEU A 338 -10.65 20.63 -2.59
CA LEU A 338 -10.33 19.21 -2.63
C LEU A 338 -11.21 18.45 -3.64
N ALA A 339 -12.50 18.78 -3.70
CA ALA A 339 -13.42 18.18 -4.67
C ALA A 339 -13.02 18.51 -6.13
N ASP A 340 -12.59 19.74 -6.39
CA ASP A 340 -12.07 20.18 -7.69
C ASP A 340 -10.76 19.47 -8.04
N ALA A 341 -9.82 19.38 -7.08
CA ALA A 341 -8.56 18.65 -7.26
C ALA A 341 -8.81 17.17 -7.60
N LEU A 342 -9.74 16.52 -6.89
CA LEU A 342 -10.12 15.13 -7.17
C LEU A 342 -10.74 14.99 -8.56
N SER A 343 -11.63 15.91 -8.95
CA SER A 343 -12.29 15.87 -10.26
C SER A 343 -11.29 16.03 -11.40
N ASN A 344 -10.37 16.99 -11.29
CA ASN A 344 -9.30 17.21 -12.29
C ASN A 344 -8.41 15.96 -12.42
N TRP A 345 -8.00 15.35 -11.29
CA TRP A 345 -7.22 14.12 -11.32
C TRP A 345 -7.99 12.95 -11.97
N MET A 346 -9.29 12.81 -11.66
CA MET A 346 -10.13 11.80 -12.30
C MET A 346 -10.18 11.98 -13.81
N ASP A 347 -10.34 13.23 -14.29
CA ASP A 347 -10.34 13.55 -15.73
C ASP A 347 -8.98 13.21 -16.39
N GLU A 348 -7.86 13.57 -15.75
CA GLU A 348 -6.50 13.23 -16.22
C GLU A 348 -6.26 11.71 -16.30
N GLN A 349 -6.85 10.95 -15.38
CA GLN A 349 -6.77 9.50 -15.37
C GLN A 349 -7.77 8.82 -16.31
N GLY A 350 -8.69 9.54 -16.92
CA GLY A 350 -9.81 9.01 -17.69
C GLY A 350 -10.81 8.25 -16.83
N ASP A 351 -10.99 8.70 -15.57
CA ASP A 351 -11.90 8.10 -14.61
C ASP A 351 -13.25 8.82 -14.61
N THR A 352 -14.21 8.31 -15.38
CA THR A 352 -15.58 8.83 -15.47
C THR A 352 -16.47 8.42 -14.27
N GLY A 353 -15.87 7.93 -13.18
CA GLY A 353 -16.55 7.58 -11.95
C GLY A 353 -17.40 6.31 -12.08
N ARG A 354 -18.74 6.44 -12.05
CA ARG A 354 -19.66 5.28 -12.05
C ARG A 354 -19.51 4.40 -13.28
N ASP A 355 -19.29 4.96 -14.46
CA ASP A 355 -19.17 4.19 -15.71
C ASP A 355 -17.90 3.34 -15.70
N VAL A 356 -16.74 3.91 -15.35
CA VAL A 356 -15.49 3.17 -15.18
C VAL A 356 -15.64 2.07 -14.14
N GLU A 357 -16.35 2.34 -13.04
CA GLU A 357 -16.58 1.36 -11.97
C GLU A 357 -17.42 0.16 -12.46
N LEU A 358 -18.45 0.41 -13.26
CA LEU A 358 -19.31 -0.64 -13.83
C LEU A 358 -18.57 -1.44 -14.91
N ASP A 359 -17.76 -0.78 -15.73
CA ASP A 359 -16.98 -1.40 -16.81
C ASP A 359 -15.70 -2.11 -16.33
N ALA A 360 -15.32 -1.93 -15.08
CA ALA A 360 -14.10 -2.50 -14.49
C ALA A 360 -13.99 -4.03 -14.64
N HIS A 361 -15.13 -4.73 -14.83
CA HIS A 361 -15.14 -6.18 -15.06
C HIS A 361 -14.29 -6.60 -16.28
N GLY A 362 -14.30 -5.82 -17.34
CA GLY A 362 -13.51 -6.09 -18.54
C GLY A 362 -11.99 -6.02 -18.33
N ARG A 363 -11.55 -5.40 -17.23
CA ARG A 363 -10.13 -5.23 -16.87
C ARG A 363 -9.60 -6.32 -15.94
N GLN A 364 -10.44 -7.13 -15.32
CA GLN A 364 -9.98 -8.20 -14.44
C GLN A 364 -9.26 -9.29 -15.24
N ALA A 365 -8.09 -9.68 -14.77
CA ALA A 365 -7.42 -10.88 -15.24
C ALA A 365 -8.26 -12.12 -14.86
N ASN A 366 -8.30 -13.13 -15.73
CA ASN A 366 -8.94 -14.42 -15.44
C ASN A 366 -8.07 -15.25 -14.45
N TRP A 367 -7.74 -14.70 -13.30
CA TRP A 367 -6.89 -15.34 -12.30
C TRP A 367 -7.46 -16.67 -11.82
N TYR A 368 -8.79 -16.74 -11.69
CA TYR A 368 -9.49 -17.93 -11.18
C TYR A 368 -9.65 -19.07 -12.19
N LYS A 369 -9.21 -18.88 -13.43
CA LYS A 369 -9.28 -19.93 -14.47
C LYS A 369 -7.95 -20.65 -14.71
N ARG A 370 -6.89 -20.29 -13.96
CA ARG A 370 -5.53 -20.83 -14.16
C ARG A 370 -5.02 -21.67 -13.00
N ASN A 371 -5.86 -21.92 -11.98
CA ASN A 371 -5.55 -22.86 -10.87
C ASN A 371 -6.55 -24.01 -10.89
#